data_cf0dd1bd20099988ec372ee6a49f5581
#
_entry.id   cf0dd1bd20099988ec372ee6a49f5581
#
_cell.length_a   1.000
_cell.length_b   1.000
_cell.length_c   1.000
_cell.angle_alpha   90.00
_cell.angle_beta   90.00
_cell.angle_gamma   90.00
#
_symmetry.space_group_name_H-M   'P 1'
#
loop_
_entity.id
_entity.type
_entity.pdbx_description
1 polymer ?
#
loop_
_entity_poly.entity_id
_entity_poly.type
_entity_poly.pdbx_seq_one_letter_code
_entity_poly.pdbx_strand_id
1 'polypeptide(L)'
;CSSDLGRGPVVAAVGCGPWANPDLYVGEWYEIARFDHPFQEGTVGSRVVYRLLSESKMRIVYRGKDGRTGRDRISSAKGRLSADYECLRVSSCWFFYSDYTMSACDSAAERQWVVVSGRSAKYLWILARRPRLSTQVLVRILDQVEKQGFDTDKLHFVDQR
;
A
#
# COMPACT_ATOMS: atom_id res chain seq x y z
N CYS A 1 -9.19 -19.08 -7.30
CA CYS A 1 -8.02 -18.28 -7.52
C CYS A 1 -7.14 -18.93 -8.57
N SER A 2 -6.82 -18.18 -9.54
CA SER A 2 -6.02 -18.70 -10.61
C SER A 2 -4.58 -18.89 -10.15
N SER A 3 -4.03 -19.99 -10.50
CA SER A 3 -2.61 -20.23 -10.31
C SER A 3 -1.82 -19.64 -11.45
N ASP A 4 -2.23 -18.51 -11.92
CA ASP A 4 -1.61 -17.88 -13.07
C ASP A 4 -0.13 -17.63 -12.82
N LEU A 5 0.68 -18.46 -13.41
CA LEU A 5 2.12 -18.42 -13.24
C LEU A 5 2.75 -17.21 -13.92
N GLY A 6 2.07 -16.67 -14.90
CA GLY A 6 2.59 -15.49 -15.58
C GLY A 6 2.62 -14.25 -14.71
N ARG A 7 1.90 -14.26 -13.61
CA ARG A 7 1.91 -13.13 -12.71
C ARG A 7 3.06 -13.14 -11.72
N GLY A 8 3.71 -14.27 -11.60
CA GLY A 8 4.87 -14.35 -10.73
C GLY A 8 4.55 -14.01 -9.29
N PRO A 9 5.22 -13.03 -8.71
CA PRO A 9 5.24 -12.84 -7.26
C PRO A 9 3.91 -12.50 -6.63
N VAL A 10 2.96 -12.07 -7.42
CA VAL A 10 1.67 -11.64 -6.87
C VAL A 10 0.79 -12.82 -6.54
N VAL A 11 1.17 -13.98 -6.94
CA VAL A 11 0.34 -15.14 -6.74
C VAL A 11 0.02 -15.31 -5.28
N ALA A 12 -1.21 -15.13 -4.98
CA ALA A 12 -1.67 -15.31 -3.65
C ALA A 12 -1.75 -16.78 -3.31
N ALA A 13 -1.92 -17.01 -2.07
CA ALA A 13 -2.23 -18.32 -1.59
C ALA A 13 -3.51 -18.83 -2.25
N VAL A 14 -3.66 -20.08 -2.14
CA VAL A 14 -4.73 -20.83 -2.73
C VAL A 14 -6.07 -20.14 -2.63
N GLY A 15 -6.67 -19.93 -3.77
CA GLY A 15 -8.03 -19.50 -3.85
C GLY A 15 -8.32 -18.11 -3.35
N CYS A 16 -7.29 -17.31 -3.09
CA CYS A 16 -7.46 -16.06 -2.39
C CYS A 16 -6.67 -14.95 -3.01
N GLY A 17 -7.17 -13.74 -2.85
CA GLY A 17 -6.48 -12.57 -3.30
C GLY A 17 -5.28 -12.20 -2.44
N PRO A 18 -4.60 -11.11 -2.78
CA PRO A 18 -3.34 -10.72 -2.13
C PRO A 18 -3.47 -10.34 -0.65
N TRP A 19 -4.68 -10.10 -0.18
CA TRP A 19 -4.93 -9.78 1.23
C TRP A 19 -5.23 -11.03 2.08
N ALA A 20 -5.07 -12.22 1.52
CA ALA A 20 -5.50 -13.44 2.18
C ALA A 20 -4.64 -13.83 3.38
N ASN A 21 -3.34 -13.56 3.33
CA ASN A 21 -2.43 -13.93 4.39
C ASN A 21 -2.02 -12.70 5.19
N PRO A 22 -2.61 -12.49 6.37
CA PRO A 22 -2.33 -11.29 7.16
C PRO A 22 -0.87 -11.15 7.58
N ASP A 23 -0.18 -12.27 7.81
CA ASP A 23 1.21 -12.23 8.26
C ASP A 23 2.12 -11.52 7.26
N LEU A 24 1.70 -11.43 6.01
CA LEU A 24 2.50 -10.80 4.98
C LEU A 24 2.34 -9.28 4.92
N TYR A 25 1.28 -8.73 5.53
CA TYR A 25 1.03 -7.28 5.39
C TYR A 25 0.68 -6.55 6.68
N VAL A 26 0.32 -7.24 7.76
CA VAL A 26 -0.01 -6.54 9.00
C VAL A 26 1.25 -5.87 9.59
N GLY A 27 1.02 -4.82 10.36
CA GLY A 27 2.10 -4.06 10.97
C GLY A 27 2.42 -2.78 10.23
N GLU A 28 3.59 -2.26 10.46
CA GLU A 28 4.01 -0.96 9.96
C GLU A 28 4.71 -1.07 8.61
N TRP A 29 4.37 -0.12 7.74
CA TRP A 29 5.03 0.07 6.46
C TRP A 29 5.42 1.52 6.30
N TYR A 30 6.59 1.78 5.74
CA TYR A 30 7.00 3.11 5.34
C TYR A 30 6.49 3.40 3.94
N GLU A 31 5.94 4.60 3.74
CA GLU A 31 5.57 5.04 2.40
C GLU A 31 6.83 5.50 1.68
N ILE A 32 7.22 4.79 0.65
CA ILE A 32 8.38 5.15 -0.16
C ILE A 32 7.99 6.20 -1.19
N ALA A 33 6.85 5.98 -1.84
CA ALA A 33 6.33 6.91 -2.83
C ALA A 33 4.82 6.77 -2.90
N ARG A 34 4.16 7.82 -3.36
CA ARG A 34 2.72 7.83 -3.54
C ARG A 34 2.31 8.80 -4.62
N PHE A 35 1.12 8.64 -5.16
CA PHE A 35 0.46 9.73 -5.84
C PHE A 35 -0.07 10.67 -4.76
N ASP A 36 0.36 11.93 -4.83
CA ASP A 36 0.02 12.89 -3.79
C ASP A 36 -1.45 13.31 -3.90
N HIS A 37 -2.10 13.48 -2.77
CA HIS A 37 -3.48 13.94 -2.70
C HIS A 37 -3.67 14.75 -1.42
N PRO A 38 -4.77 15.55 -1.34
CA PRO A 38 -4.88 16.60 -0.33
C PRO A 38 -4.64 16.18 1.10
N PHE A 39 -5.10 14.99 1.50
CA PHE A 39 -4.96 14.60 2.91
C PHE A 39 -3.55 14.16 3.30
N GLN A 40 -2.68 13.93 2.34
CA GLN A 40 -1.27 13.57 2.62
C GLN A 40 -0.28 14.60 2.15
N GLU A 41 -0.73 15.58 1.38
CA GLU A 41 0.16 16.58 0.82
C GLU A 41 0.97 17.28 1.92
N GLY A 42 2.28 17.39 1.71
CA GLY A 42 3.19 18.00 2.66
C GLY A 42 3.58 17.13 3.85
N THR A 43 3.14 15.90 3.91
CA THR A 43 3.49 14.99 5.00
C THR A 43 4.82 14.32 4.71
N VAL A 44 5.70 14.32 5.72
CA VAL A 44 6.99 13.65 5.68
C VAL A 44 7.03 12.53 6.72
N GLY A 45 7.94 11.59 6.55
CA GLY A 45 8.06 10.46 7.46
C GLY A 45 6.81 9.58 7.46
N SER A 46 6.12 9.52 6.34
CA SER A 46 4.80 8.87 6.25
C SER A 46 4.91 7.36 6.42
N ARG A 47 4.04 6.83 7.25
CA ARG A 47 3.94 5.40 7.52
C ARG A 47 2.47 5.01 7.57
N VAL A 48 2.21 3.75 7.25
CA VAL A 48 0.89 3.18 7.39
C VAL A 48 0.98 1.91 8.24
N VAL A 49 0.02 1.73 9.11
CA VAL A 49 -0.06 0.54 9.96
C VAL A 49 -1.35 -0.18 9.64
N TYR A 50 -1.24 -1.45 9.27
CA TYR A 50 -2.38 -2.32 9.07
C TYR A 50 -2.54 -3.21 10.29
N ARG A 51 -3.74 -3.17 10.88
CA ARG A 51 -4.06 -3.98 12.05
C ARG A 51 -5.32 -4.78 11.79
N LEU A 52 -5.20 -6.09 11.84
CA LEU A 52 -6.35 -6.95 11.64
C LEU A 52 -7.18 -7.02 12.93
N LEU A 53 -8.47 -6.76 12.80
CA LEU A 53 -9.41 -6.78 13.94
C LEU A 53 -10.23 -8.06 13.97
N SER A 54 -10.46 -8.66 12.80
CA SER A 54 -11.16 -9.93 12.64
C SER A 54 -10.82 -10.49 11.28
N GLU A 55 -11.41 -11.60 10.88
CA GLU A 55 -11.16 -12.20 9.58
C GLU A 55 -11.40 -11.24 8.41
N SER A 56 -12.31 -10.28 8.57
CA SER A 56 -12.69 -9.38 7.49
C SER A 56 -12.54 -7.91 7.81
N LYS A 57 -12.17 -7.56 9.03
CA LYS A 57 -12.11 -6.17 9.47
C LYS A 57 -10.70 -5.76 9.80
N MET A 58 -10.36 -4.56 9.37
CA MET A 58 -9.02 -4.01 9.53
C MET A 58 -9.09 -2.56 9.99
N ARG A 59 -8.13 -2.18 10.79
CA ARG A 59 -7.86 -0.78 11.09
C ARG A 59 -6.60 -0.36 10.37
N ILE A 60 -6.67 0.81 9.73
CA ILE A 60 -5.54 1.37 9.01
C ILE A 60 -5.20 2.70 9.68
N VAL A 61 -3.95 2.86 10.09
CA VAL A 61 -3.50 4.10 10.73
C VAL A 61 -2.43 4.72 9.86
N TYR A 62 -2.66 5.98 9.48
CA TYR A 62 -1.71 6.76 8.71
C TYR A 62 -0.98 7.70 9.66
N ARG A 63 0.34 7.69 9.62
CA ARG A 63 1.18 8.51 10.47
C ARG A 63 2.20 9.27 9.66
N GLY A 64 2.52 10.45 10.13
CA GLY A 64 3.57 11.27 9.54
C GLY A 64 3.68 12.57 10.27
N LYS A 65 4.42 13.49 9.70
CA LYS A 65 4.58 14.84 10.25
C LYS A 65 4.35 15.85 9.16
N ASP A 66 3.80 16.99 9.55
CA ASP A 66 3.76 18.13 8.67
C ASP A 66 5.19 18.59 8.39
N GLY A 67 5.58 18.66 7.13
CA GLY A 67 6.95 18.99 6.73
C GLY A 67 7.36 20.41 7.07
N ARG A 68 6.38 21.32 7.26
CA ARG A 68 6.66 22.71 7.61
C ARG A 68 6.72 22.94 9.11
N THR A 69 5.79 22.34 9.86
CA THR A 69 5.63 22.64 11.28
C THR A 69 6.21 21.58 12.19
N GLY A 70 6.47 20.38 11.66
CA GLY A 70 6.92 19.25 12.45
C GLY A 70 5.82 18.62 13.31
N ARG A 71 4.58 19.09 13.20
CA ARG A 71 3.49 18.53 13.98
C ARG A 71 3.11 17.17 13.47
N ASP A 72 2.72 16.30 14.38
CA ASP A 72 2.26 14.97 14.03
C ASP A 72 0.96 15.04 13.24
N ARG A 73 0.87 14.23 12.22
CA ARG A 73 -0.35 13.98 11.45
C ARG A 73 -0.70 12.52 11.62
N ILE A 74 -1.83 12.26 12.27
CA ILE A 74 -2.29 10.89 12.50
C ILE A 74 -3.75 10.84 12.11
N SER A 75 -4.08 9.88 11.27
CA SER A 75 -5.46 9.61 10.90
C SER A 75 -5.68 8.11 10.84
N SER A 76 -6.92 7.68 10.96
CA SER A 76 -7.24 6.28 10.88
C SER A 76 -8.44 6.05 9.99
N ALA A 77 -8.52 4.86 9.46
CA ALA A 77 -9.60 4.43 8.63
C ALA A 77 -9.99 3.01 9.02
N LYS A 78 -11.21 2.63 8.64
CA LYS A 78 -11.70 1.27 8.80
C LYS A 78 -11.63 0.58 7.46
N GLY A 79 -11.20 -0.67 7.47
CA GLY A 79 -11.14 -1.48 6.28
C GLY A 79 -11.96 -2.75 6.41
N ARG A 80 -12.50 -3.19 5.29
CA ARG A 80 -13.20 -4.46 5.20
C ARG A 80 -12.65 -5.23 4.02
N LEU A 81 -12.21 -6.44 4.28
CA LEU A 81 -11.70 -7.32 3.23
C LEU A 81 -12.88 -7.96 2.50
N SER A 82 -12.75 -8.06 1.18
CA SER A 82 -13.72 -8.79 0.38
C SER A 82 -13.65 -10.29 0.68
N ALA A 83 -14.71 -11.02 0.34
CA ALA A 83 -14.78 -12.45 0.62
C ALA A 83 -13.66 -13.25 -0.06
N ASP A 84 -13.20 -12.80 -1.22
CA ASP A 84 -12.12 -13.42 -1.96
C ASP A 84 -10.74 -12.82 -1.62
N TYR A 85 -10.70 -11.84 -0.70
CA TYR A 85 -9.48 -11.15 -0.31
C TYR A 85 -8.74 -10.44 -1.45
N GLU A 86 -9.45 -10.11 -2.50
CA GLU A 86 -8.89 -9.34 -3.62
C GLU A 86 -8.81 -7.84 -3.29
N CYS A 87 -9.77 -7.34 -2.54
CA CYS A 87 -9.92 -5.93 -2.26
C CYS A 87 -10.01 -5.65 -0.78
N LEU A 88 -9.44 -4.51 -0.39
CA LEU A 88 -9.65 -3.89 0.91
C LEU A 88 -10.49 -2.65 0.70
N ARG A 89 -11.72 -2.65 1.20
CA ARG A 89 -12.59 -1.48 1.14
C ARG A 89 -12.32 -0.60 2.34
N VAL A 90 -11.91 0.62 2.09
CA VAL A 90 -11.50 1.57 3.12
C VAL A 90 -12.52 2.68 3.23
N SER A 91 -12.89 3.00 4.46
CA SER A 91 -13.80 4.09 4.78
C SER A 91 -13.14 5.02 5.80
N SER A 92 -13.13 6.30 5.49
CA SER A 92 -12.59 7.32 6.39
C SER A 92 -13.37 8.61 6.24
N CYS A 93 -13.04 9.60 7.06
CA CYS A 93 -13.68 10.91 6.95
C CYS A 93 -13.25 11.68 5.71
N TRP A 94 -12.19 11.26 5.03
CA TRP A 94 -11.67 11.92 3.84
C TRP A 94 -12.32 11.43 2.55
N PHE A 95 -12.78 10.19 2.57
CA PHE A 95 -13.49 9.58 1.45
C PHE A 95 -14.38 8.49 2.00
N PHE A 96 -15.55 8.32 1.41
CA PHE A 96 -16.55 7.45 1.98
C PHE A 96 -16.18 5.98 1.85
N TYR A 97 -15.91 5.55 0.63
CA TYR A 97 -15.51 4.16 0.38
C TYR A 97 -14.60 4.13 -0.82
N SER A 98 -13.52 3.42 -0.67
CA SER A 98 -12.59 3.18 -1.76
C SER A 98 -12.09 1.75 -1.68
N ASP A 99 -12.01 1.10 -2.80
CA ASP A 99 -11.48 -0.25 -2.88
C ASP A 99 -10.01 -0.17 -3.27
N TYR A 100 -9.17 -0.84 -2.50
CA TYR A 100 -7.75 -0.91 -2.75
C TYR A 100 -7.34 -2.34 -3.01
N THR A 101 -6.42 -2.52 -3.93
CA THR A 101 -5.84 -3.81 -4.22
C THR A 101 -4.33 -3.75 -4.08
N MET A 102 -3.73 -4.89 -3.81
CA MET A 102 -2.28 -5.02 -3.80
C MET A 102 -1.84 -5.37 -5.22
N SER A 103 -1.37 -4.36 -5.94
CA SER A 103 -1.08 -4.48 -7.37
C SER A 103 0.21 -5.23 -7.66
N ALA A 104 1.14 -5.20 -6.71
CA ALA A 104 2.40 -5.92 -6.80
C ALA A 104 2.95 -6.12 -5.40
N CYS A 105 3.82 -7.09 -5.24
CA CYS A 105 4.46 -7.34 -3.96
C CYS A 105 5.75 -8.11 -4.15
N ASP A 106 6.60 -8.01 -3.13
CA ASP A 106 7.82 -8.78 -3.05
C ASP A 106 7.49 -10.27 -3.02
N SER A 107 8.21 -11.06 -3.80
CA SER A 107 8.03 -12.51 -3.88
C SER A 107 8.74 -13.25 -2.75
N ALA A 108 9.59 -12.59 -1.99
CA ALA A 108 10.30 -13.24 -0.89
C ALA A 108 9.33 -13.70 0.19
N ALA A 109 9.74 -14.73 0.93
CA ALA A 109 8.93 -15.27 2.02
C ALA A 109 8.57 -14.20 3.06
N GLU A 110 9.51 -13.33 3.36
CA GLU A 110 9.25 -12.13 4.14
C GLU A 110 9.06 -10.98 3.18
N ARG A 111 7.82 -10.59 3.00
CA ARG A 111 7.49 -9.55 2.05
C ARG A 111 8.04 -8.20 2.53
N GLN A 112 9.00 -7.65 1.81
CA GLN A 112 9.67 -6.41 2.20
C GLN A 112 9.05 -5.17 1.57
N TRP A 113 8.29 -5.34 0.50
CA TRP A 113 7.61 -4.23 -0.15
C TRP A 113 6.30 -4.69 -0.77
N VAL A 114 5.37 -3.74 -0.87
CA VAL A 114 4.08 -3.94 -1.55
C VAL A 114 3.71 -2.67 -2.30
N VAL A 115 2.91 -2.83 -3.34
CA VAL A 115 2.28 -1.72 -4.04
C VAL A 115 0.78 -1.84 -3.85
N VAL A 116 0.18 -0.79 -3.30
CA VAL A 116 -1.25 -0.72 -3.07
C VAL A 116 -1.83 0.35 -3.97
N SER A 117 -2.87 0.03 -4.70
CA SER A 117 -3.51 0.97 -5.61
C SER A 117 -5.01 1.00 -5.39
N GLY A 118 -5.61 2.15 -5.67
CA GLY A 118 -7.05 2.30 -5.68
C GLY A 118 -7.65 1.75 -6.96
N ARG A 119 -8.98 1.73 -7.01
CA ARG A 119 -9.71 1.29 -8.19
C ARG A 119 -9.44 2.18 -9.40
N SER A 120 -9.29 3.48 -9.17
CA SER A 120 -8.88 4.40 -10.21
C SER A 120 -7.36 4.59 -10.18
N ALA A 121 -6.78 5.04 -11.28
CA ALA A 121 -5.35 5.30 -11.36
C ALA A 121 -4.90 6.54 -10.56
N LYS A 122 -5.77 7.08 -9.72
CA LYS A 122 -5.49 8.27 -8.90
C LYS A 122 -4.77 7.95 -7.59
N TYR A 123 -4.84 6.72 -7.14
CA TYR A 123 -4.27 6.33 -5.84
C TYR A 123 -3.27 5.22 -6.02
N LEU A 124 -2.08 5.46 -5.52
CA LEU A 124 -0.99 4.50 -5.58
C LEU A 124 -0.04 4.76 -4.42
N TRP A 125 0.34 3.70 -3.74
CA TRP A 125 1.34 3.74 -2.68
C TRP A 125 2.36 2.63 -2.90
N ILE A 126 3.62 2.98 -2.79
CA ILE A 126 4.72 2.01 -2.71
C ILE A 126 5.14 1.99 -1.26
N LEU A 127 4.98 0.84 -0.63
CA LEU A 127 5.23 0.65 0.80
C LEU A 127 6.38 -0.32 1.00
N ALA A 128 7.18 -0.08 2.03
CA ALA A 128 8.28 -0.98 2.37
C ALA A 128 8.40 -1.13 3.87
N ARG A 129 8.98 -2.26 4.30
CA ARG A 129 9.22 -2.52 5.73
C ARG A 129 10.34 -1.65 6.28
N ARG A 130 11.17 -1.10 5.42
CA ARG A 130 12.26 -0.21 5.78
C ARG A 130 12.05 1.16 5.15
N PRO A 131 12.59 2.22 5.74
CA PRO A 131 12.38 3.57 5.21
C PRO A 131 13.04 3.81 3.85
N ARG A 132 13.93 2.92 3.43
CA ARG A 132 14.62 3.05 2.14
C ARG A 132 14.67 1.70 1.43
N LEU A 133 14.50 1.76 0.12
CA LEU A 133 14.68 0.62 -0.76
C LEU A 133 15.96 0.81 -1.56
N SER A 134 16.61 -0.29 -1.91
CA SER A 134 17.76 -0.22 -2.82
C SER A 134 17.30 0.28 -4.18
N THR A 135 18.18 0.93 -4.89
CA THR A 135 17.89 1.44 -6.24
C THR A 135 17.43 0.32 -7.16
N GLN A 136 18.06 -0.84 -7.08
CA GLN A 136 17.71 -1.98 -7.92
C GLN A 136 16.28 -2.46 -7.68
N VAL A 137 15.87 -2.55 -6.42
CA VAL A 137 14.51 -2.95 -6.07
C VAL A 137 13.52 -1.89 -6.53
N LEU A 138 13.84 -0.63 -6.28
CA LEU A 138 12.95 0.47 -6.66
C LEU A 138 12.72 0.51 -8.16
N VAL A 139 13.77 0.34 -8.96
CA VAL A 139 13.65 0.32 -10.42
C VAL A 139 12.72 -0.80 -10.88
N ARG A 140 12.83 -1.97 -10.27
CA ARG A 140 11.94 -3.10 -10.60
C ARG A 140 10.49 -2.81 -10.26
N ILE A 141 10.26 -2.18 -9.10
CA ILE A 141 8.91 -1.80 -8.69
C ILE A 141 8.33 -0.79 -9.68
N LEU A 142 9.08 0.23 -10.02
CA LEU A 142 8.63 1.26 -10.96
C LEU A 142 8.32 0.66 -12.33
N ASP A 143 9.12 -0.28 -12.79
CA ASP A 143 8.87 -0.96 -14.05
C ASP A 143 7.55 -1.73 -14.02
N GLN A 144 7.27 -2.46 -12.95
CA GLN A 144 6.02 -3.18 -12.79
C GLN A 144 4.81 -2.24 -12.74
N VAL A 145 4.94 -1.15 -12.02
CA VAL A 145 3.89 -0.15 -11.88
C VAL A 145 3.58 0.49 -13.22
N GLU A 146 4.61 0.84 -13.97
CA GLU A 146 4.47 1.43 -15.29
C GLU A 146 3.79 0.47 -16.27
N LYS A 147 4.17 -0.79 -16.23
CA LYS A 147 3.55 -1.82 -17.08
C LYS A 147 2.07 -2.02 -16.77
N GLN A 148 1.65 -1.70 -15.58
CA GLN A 148 0.23 -1.76 -15.21
C GLN A 148 -0.55 -0.52 -15.61
N GLY A 149 0.12 0.45 -16.23
CA GLY A 149 -0.55 1.64 -16.75
C GLY A 149 -0.50 2.86 -15.85
N PHE A 150 0.23 2.80 -14.74
CA PHE A 150 0.38 3.97 -13.87
C PHE A 150 1.48 4.91 -14.40
N ASP A 151 1.23 6.19 -14.30
CA ASP A 151 2.19 7.21 -14.69
C ASP A 151 3.19 7.45 -13.55
N THR A 152 4.36 6.85 -13.66
CA THR A 152 5.37 6.94 -12.61
C THR A 152 5.93 8.35 -12.45
N ASP A 153 5.77 9.22 -13.44
CA ASP A 153 6.21 10.61 -13.32
C ASP A 153 5.40 11.39 -12.29
N LYS A 154 4.21 10.90 -11.95
CA LYS A 154 3.37 11.52 -10.94
C LYS A 154 3.69 11.08 -9.52
N LEU A 155 4.60 10.15 -9.34
CA LEU A 155 4.97 9.69 -8.01
C LEU A 155 5.73 10.75 -7.24
N HIS A 156 5.27 10.98 -6.04
CA HIS A 156 5.95 11.80 -5.06
C HIS A 156 6.73 10.87 -4.13
N PHE A 157 8.04 11.00 -4.10
CA PHE A 157 8.88 10.21 -3.21
C PHE A 157 8.90 10.85 -1.84
N VAL A 158 8.52 10.08 -0.84
CA VAL A 158 8.31 10.58 0.51
C VAL A 158 9.65 10.76 1.22
N ASP A 159 9.80 11.92 1.85
CA ASP A 159 10.97 12.20 2.68
C ASP A 159 10.79 11.44 4.00
N GLN A 160 11.69 10.49 4.25
CA GLN A 160 11.68 9.67 5.46
C GLN A 160 12.74 10.15 6.46
N ARG A 161 12.81 11.43 6.65
CA ARG A 161 13.77 12.01 7.59
C ARG A 161 13.51 11.63 9.05
#